data_517427a6a7098e1adbc27d9e83dcaeb4
#
_entry.id   517427a6a7098e1adbc27d9e83dcaeb4
#
_cell.length_a   1.000
_cell.length_b   1.000
_cell.length_c   1.000
_cell.angle_alpha   90.00
_cell.angle_beta   90.00
_cell.angle_gamma   90.00
#
_symmetry.space_group_name_H-M   'P 1'
#
loop_
_entity.id
_entity.type
_entity.pdbx_description
1 polymer ?
#
loop_
_entity_poly.entity_id
_entity_poly.type
_entity_poly.pdbx_seq_one_letter_code
_entity_poly.pdbx_strand_id
1 'polypeptide(L)'
;MSEKPIRKKIRLTDYNYSHNGFYFITICSSEHKPILGHIEEGKMILNEYAEKADSLLMEMADKKQNIILDKYVFMPNHIHMILVIENQCNDVVDESGIIEFIQEFKSKTANIYIKGVKEGLYEPFNKRLWQRSYYDNVIRNKDTYDLIWSYIENNPLKWSLDKYYYDNSDS
;
A
#
# COMPACT_ATOMS: atom_id res chain seq x y z
N MET A 1 -24.82 -21.42 -16.95
CA MET A 1 -23.74 -21.43 -15.96
C MET A 1 -22.81 -20.29 -16.31
N SER A 2 -22.80 -19.21 -15.55
CA SER A 2 -21.86 -18.13 -15.80
C SER A 2 -20.48 -18.56 -15.27
N GLU A 3 -19.51 -18.69 -16.16
CA GLU A 3 -18.12 -18.88 -15.77
C GLU A 3 -17.68 -17.73 -14.86
N LYS A 4 -17.28 -18.09 -13.64
CA LYS A 4 -16.66 -17.10 -12.73
C LYS A 4 -15.39 -16.60 -13.41
N PRO A 5 -15.20 -15.27 -13.55
CA PRO A 5 -13.99 -14.75 -14.15
C PRO A 5 -12.77 -15.29 -13.41
N ILE A 6 -11.84 -15.90 -14.14
CA ILE A 6 -10.58 -16.41 -13.60
C ILE A 6 -9.83 -15.21 -13.05
N ARG A 7 -9.72 -15.13 -11.73
CA ARG A 7 -8.97 -14.07 -11.05
C ARG A 7 -7.52 -14.12 -11.52
N LYS A 8 -7.09 -13.10 -12.25
CA LYS A 8 -5.68 -12.91 -12.61
C LYS A 8 -4.86 -12.98 -11.33
N LYS A 9 -3.88 -13.89 -11.25
CA LYS A 9 -2.94 -13.92 -10.11
C LYS A 9 -2.21 -12.59 -10.11
N ILE A 10 -2.45 -11.78 -9.10
CA ILE A 10 -1.89 -10.43 -8.97
C ILE A 10 -0.44 -10.52 -8.47
N ARG A 11 -0.09 -11.63 -7.79
CA ARG A 11 1.24 -11.87 -7.25
C ARG A 11 2.06 -12.77 -8.18
N LEU A 12 3.31 -12.42 -8.41
CA LEU A 12 4.26 -13.29 -9.11
C LEU A 12 4.54 -14.52 -8.24
N THR A 13 3.99 -15.69 -8.62
CA THR A 13 3.98 -16.90 -7.77
C THR A 13 5.34 -17.54 -7.57
N ASP A 14 6.30 -17.29 -8.47
CA ASP A 14 7.60 -17.94 -8.47
C ASP A 14 8.75 -16.96 -8.15
N TYR A 15 8.40 -15.72 -7.73
CA TYR A 15 9.39 -14.72 -7.37
C TYR A 15 9.62 -14.71 -5.86
N ASN A 16 10.87 -14.90 -5.44
CA ASN A 16 11.25 -14.79 -4.03
C ASN A 16 11.43 -13.32 -3.64
N TYR A 17 10.47 -12.77 -2.92
CA TYR A 17 10.46 -11.38 -2.46
C TYR A 17 11.50 -11.06 -1.39
N SER A 18 12.23 -12.06 -0.86
CA SER A 18 13.33 -11.85 0.09
C SER A 18 14.69 -11.65 -0.58
N HIS A 19 14.79 -11.74 -1.92
CA HIS A 19 15.99 -11.35 -2.64
C HIS A 19 16.18 -9.83 -2.65
N ASN A 20 17.45 -9.38 -2.64
CA ASN A 20 17.76 -7.96 -2.77
C ASN A 20 17.10 -7.37 -4.01
N GLY A 21 16.39 -6.28 -3.84
CA GLY A 21 15.75 -5.61 -4.97
C GLY A 21 14.74 -4.55 -4.56
N PHE A 22 14.27 -3.85 -5.58
CA PHE A 22 13.29 -2.79 -5.45
C PHE A 22 11.91 -3.30 -5.87
N TYR A 23 10.91 -3.02 -5.05
CA TYR A 23 9.54 -3.48 -5.26
C TYR A 23 8.58 -2.30 -5.19
N PHE A 24 7.83 -2.11 -6.25
CA PHE A 24 6.71 -1.18 -6.24
C PHE A 24 5.45 -1.89 -5.74
N ILE A 25 4.90 -1.40 -4.64
CA ILE A 25 3.75 -1.98 -3.95
C ILE A 25 2.57 -1.02 -3.98
N THR A 26 1.37 -1.55 -4.19
CA THR A 26 0.12 -0.81 -4.02
C THR A 26 -0.83 -1.56 -3.11
N ILE A 27 -1.26 -0.92 -2.03
CA ILE A 27 -2.26 -1.44 -1.09
C ILE A 27 -3.54 -0.61 -1.26
N CYS A 28 -4.66 -1.27 -1.59
CA CYS A 28 -5.95 -0.59 -1.78
C CYS A 28 -6.90 -0.86 -0.63
N SER A 29 -7.69 0.15 -0.27
CA SER A 29 -8.85 -0.02 0.60
C SER A 29 -9.89 -0.94 -0.05
N SER A 30 -10.71 -1.58 0.77
CA SER A 30 -11.82 -2.40 0.27
C SER A 30 -12.83 -1.52 -0.46
N GLU A 31 -13.32 -1.99 -1.61
CA GLU A 31 -14.29 -1.25 -2.43
C GLU A 31 -13.79 0.13 -2.89
N HIS A 32 -12.49 0.37 -2.84
CA HIS A 32 -11.85 1.67 -3.14
C HIS A 32 -12.41 2.85 -2.35
N LYS A 33 -12.91 2.61 -1.13
CA LYS A 33 -13.42 3.67 -0.26
C LYS A 33 -12.32 4.63 0.17
N PRO A 34 -12.57 5.95 0.17
CA PRO A 34 -11.59 6.96 0.54
C PRO A 34 -11.44 7.07 2.06
N ILE A 35 -10.80 6.06 2.68
CA ILE A 35 -10.62 5.96 4.14
C ILE A 35 -9.41 6.73 4.68
N LEU A 36 -8.55 7.25 3.80
CA LEU A 36 -7.25 7.82 4.18
C LEU A 36 -7.23 9.36 4.17
N GLY A 37 -8.25 10.01 3.62
CA GLY A 37 -8.32 11.44 3.49
C GLY A 37 -8.80 11.87 2.10
N HIS A 38 -8.40 13.06 1.65
CA HIS A 38 -8.83 13.64 0.38
C HIS A 38 -7.71 14.43 -0.29
N ILE A 39 -7.90 14.76 -1.56
CA ILE A 39 -7.00 15.65 -2.30
C ILE A 39 -7.57 17.06 -2.29
N GLU A 40 -6.76 18.02 -1.89
CA GLU A 40 -7.06 19.45 -1.93
C GLU A 40 -5.88 20.18 -2.60
N GLU A 41 -6.17 20.96 -3.63
CA GLU A 41 -5.18 21.72 -4.42
C GLU A 41 -3.99 20.86 -4.90
N GLY A 42 -4.25 19.61 -5.30
CA GLY A 42 -3.22 18.68 -5.76
C GLY A 42 -2.32 18.10 -4.66
N LYS A 43 -2.72 18.24 -3.40
CA LYS A 43 -2.01 17.67 -2.25
C LYS A 43 -2.91 16.70 -1.51
N MET A 44 -2.32 15.64 -1.00
CA MET A 44 -3.02 14.71 -0.12
C MET A 44 -3.14 15.31 1.28
N ILE A 45 -4.37 15.40 1.77
CA ILE A 45 -4.68 15.76 3.16
C ILE A 45 -5.08 14.48 3.89
N LEU A 46 -4.22 14.03 4.76
CA LEU A 46 -4.45 12.85 5.58
C LEU A 46 -5.53 13.14 6.64
N ASN A 47 -6.41 12.17 6.88
CA ASN A 47 -7.25 12.21 8.06
C ASN A 47 -6.51 11.61 9.27
N GLU A 48 -7.08 11.72 10.46
CA GLU A 48 -6.47 11.23 11.70
C GLU A 48 -6.10 9.74 11.65
N TYR A 49 -6.90 8.92 10.97
CA TYR A 49 -6.57 7.51 10.79
C TYR A 49 -5.34 7.31 9.91
N ALA A 50 -5.26 8.03 8.81
CA ALA A 50 -4.13 7.93 7.88
C ALA A 50 -2.84 8.47 8.50
N GLU A 51 -2.89 9.49 9.33
CA GLU A 51 -1.72 9.98 10.10
C GLU A 51 -1.18 8.88 11.05
N LYS A 52 -2.07 8.15 11.70
CA LYS A 52 -1.69 7.00 12.54
C LYS A 52 -1.11 5.86 11.71
N ALA A 53 -1.69 5.61 10.53
CA ALA A 53 -1.20 4.57 9.62
C ALA A 53 0.17 4.95 9.02
N ASP A 54 0.39 6.22 8.70
CA ASP A 54 1.65 6.75 8.21
C ASP A 54 2.76 6.60 9.26
N SER A 55 2.51 7.05 10.48
CA SER A 55 3.44 6.89 11.60
C SER A 55 3.79 5.43 11.85
N LEU A 56 2.81 4.54 11.76
CA LEU A 56 3.03 3.10 11.92
C LEU A 56 3.87 2.51 10.78
N LEU A 57 3.64 2.96 9.52
CA LEU A 57 4.42 2.52 8.37
C LEU A 57 5.91 2.83 8.54
N MET A 58 6.21 4.06 8.95
CA MET A 58 7.58 4.51 9.23
C MET A 58 8.20 3.73 10.39
N GLU A 59 7.50 3.58 11.51
CA GLU A 59 7.96 2.80 12.67
C GLU A 59 8.26 1.34 12.31
N MET A 60 7.41 0.73 11.49
CA MET A 60 7.61 -0.65 11.05
C MET A 60 8.82 -0.78 10.14
N ALA A 61 9.03 0.16 9.23
CA ALA A 61 10.21 0.16 8.35
C ALA A 61 11.50 0.33 9.16
N ASP A 62 11.53 1.25 10.12
CA ASP A 62 12.69 1.51 10.98
C ASP A 62 13.09 0.30 11.84
N LYS A 63 12.13 -0.53 12.21
CA LYS A 63 12.38 -1.75 13.01
C LYS A 63 12.89 -2.95 12.18
N LYS A 64 12.74 -2.93 10.86
CA LYS A 64 13.19 -4.01 9.98
C LYS A 64 14.57 -3.70 9.44
N GLN A 65 15.56 -4.53 9.76
CA GLN A 65 16.95 -4.31 9.33
C GLN A 65 17.18 -4.51 7.83
N ASN A 66 16.30 -5.25 7.18
CA ASN A 66 16.44 -5.67 5.79
C ASN A 66 15.37 -5.07 4.84
N ILE A 67 14.51 -4.19 5.33
CA ILE A 67 13.48 -3.51 4.54
C ILE A 67 13.66 -2.00 4.68
N ILE A 68 13.84 -1.33 3.55
CA ILE A 68 13.92 0.13 3.49
C ILE A 68 12.65 0.64 2.79
N LEU A 69 11.96 1.57 3.43
CA LEU A 69 10.88 2.35 2.82
C LEU A 69 11.51 3.54 2.07
N ASP A 70 11.70 3.38 0.77
CA ASP A 70 12.44 4.35 -0.05
C ASP A 70 11.58 5.55 -0.47
N LYS A 71 10.40 5.29 -1.00
CA LYS A 71 9.43 6.30 -1.42
C LYS A 71 8.02 5.80 -1.19
N TYR A 72 7.12 6.69 -0.78
CA TYR A 72 5.71 6.33 -0.66
C TYR A 72 4.79 7.54 -0.77
N VAL A 73 3.51 7.28 -1.01
CA VAL A 73 2.44 8.28 -0.97
C VAL A 73 1.13 7.62 -0.50
N PHE A 74 0.45 8.28 0.41
CA PHE A 74 -0.94 7.99 0.74
C PHE A 74 -1.83 8.71 -0.25
N MET A 75 -2.82 8.00 -0.77
CA MET A 75 -3.88 8.52 -1.62
C MET A 75 -5.23 8.27 -0.94
N PRO A 76 -6.33 8.87 -1.33
CA PRO A 76 -7.59 8.74 -0.59
C PRO A 76 -8.01 7.29 -0.31
N ASN A 77 -7.76 6.36 -1.21
CA ASN A 77 -8.20 4.96 -1.13
C ASN A 77 -7.11 3.92 -1.36
N HIS A 78 -5.85 4.32 -1.43
CA HIS A 78 -4.72 3.40 -1.61
C HIS A 78 -3.41 4.02 -1.13
N ILE A 79 -2.39 3.20 -1.05
CA ILE A 79 -1.03 3.60 -0.72
C ILE A 79 -0.11 3.01 -1.78
N HIS A 80 0.74 3.84 -2.38
CA HIS A 80 1.86 3.42 -3.20
C HIS A 80 3.16 3.52 -2.41
N MET A 81 4.04 2.53 -2.58
CA MET A 81 5.36 2.57 -1.96
C MET A 81 6.41 1.83 -2.77
N ILE A 82 7.66 2.27 -2.67
CA ILE A 82 8.84 1.51 -3.07
C ILE A 82 9.46 0.95 -1.80
N LEU A 83 9.54 -0.37 -1.72
CA LEU A 83 10.27 -1.09 -0.68
C LEU A 83 11.54 -1.65 -1.28
N VAL A 84 12.65 -1.47 -0.58
CA VAL A 84 13.93 -2.07 -0.93
C VAL A 84 14.27 -3.16 0.07
N ILE A 85 14.61 -4.35 -0.44
CA ILE A 85 15.15 -5.44 0.39
C ILE A 85 16.65 -5.46 0.23
N GLU A 86 17.36 -5.36 1.35
CA GLU A 86 18.80 -5.55 1.44
C GLU A 86 19.09 -6.78 2.31
N ASN A 87 19.47 -7.89 1.68
CA ASN A 87 19.99 -9.04 2.42
C ASN A 87 21.51 -8.87 2.60
N GLN A 88 21.97 -8.84 3.83
CA GLN A 88 23.40 -8.93 4.10
C GLN A 88 23.90 -10.33 3.71
N CYS A 89 25.01 -10.38 2.96
CA CYS A 89 25.61 -11.64 2.51
C CYS A 89 25.78 -12.62 3.68
N ASN A 90 25.30 -13.85 3.52
CA ASN A 90 25.43 -15.03 4.37
C ASN A 90 24.32 -15.29 5.42
N ASP A 91 23.30 -14.49 5.54
CA ASP A 91 22.20 -14.81 6.43
C ASP A 91 21.20 -15.76 5.75
N VAL A 92 20.68 -16.68 6.54
CA VAL A 92 19.54 -17.53 6.18
C VAL A 92 18.46 -16.64 5.59
N VAL A 93 18.04 -16.94 4.36
CA VAL A 93 16.97 -16.20 3.67
C VAL A 93 15.76 -16.12 4.62
N ASP A 94 15.54 -14.95 5.17
CA ASP A 94 14.34 -14.69 5.96
C ASP A 94 13.16 -14.64 4.98
N GLU A 95 12.39 -15.74 4.93
CA GLU A 95 11.21 -15.87 4.07
C GLU A 95 10.10 -14.86 4.41
N SER A 96 10.27 -14.08 5.50
CA SER A 96 9.28 -13.14 6.00
C SER A 96 9.07 -11.91 5.09
N GLY A 97 10.09 -11.43 4.45
CA GLY A 97 10.10 -10.42 3.41
C GLY A 97 8.93 -9.41 3.36
N ILE A 98 8.70 -8.89 2.17
CA ILE A 98 7.64 -7.90 1.88
C ILE A 98 6.24 -8.43 2.22
N ILE A 99 6.00 -9.75 2.03
CA ILE A 99 4.68 -10.34 2.26
C ILE A 99 4.24 -10.13 3.70
N GLU A 100 5.10 -10.49 4.66
CA GLU A 100 4.81 -10.32 6.08
C GLU A 100 4.71 -8.85 6.47
N PHE A 101 5.62 -8.01 5.96
CA PHE A 101 5.59 -6.59 6.20
C PHE A 101 4.23 -5.98 5.82
N ILE A 102 3.73 -6.29 4.61
CA ILE A 102 2.44 -5.80 4.14
C ILE A 102 1.27 -6.39 4.93
N GLN A 103 1.33 -7.68 5.27
CA GLN A 103 0.29 -8.32 6.08
C GLN A 103 0.23 -7.73 7.48
N GLU A 104 1.37 -7.53 8.11
CA GLU A 104 1.50 -6.91 9.42
C GLU A 104 0.95 -5.48 9.42
N PHE A 105 1.35 -4.67 8.44
CA PHE A 105 0.85 -3.32 8.26
C PHE A 105 -0.68 -3.28 8.11
N LYS A 106 -1.23 -4.10 7.21
CA LYS A 106 -2.68 -4.17 6.98
C LYS A 106 -3.44 -4.63 8.23
N SER A 107 -2.89 -5.58 8.99
CA SER A 107 -3.50 -6.07 10.23
C SER A 107 -3.50 -5.00 11.31
N LYS A 108 -2.36 -4.37 11.56
CA LYS A 108 -2.23 -3.33 12.60
C LYS A 108 -3.10 -2.11 12.30
N THR A 109 -3.09 -1.63 11.05
CA THR A 109 -3.92 -0.49 10.64
C THR A 109 -5.40 -0.81 10.67
N ALA A 110 -5.81 -2.03 10.32
CA ALA A 110 -7.20 -2.47 10.47
C ALA A 110 -7.63 -2.47 11.94
N ASN A 111 -6.77 -2.88 12.87
CA ASN A 111 -7.06 -2.85 14.30
C ASN A 111 -7.21 -1.40 14.82
N ILE A 112 -6.38 -0.47 14.35
CA ILE A 112 -6.52 0.97 14.65
C ILE A 112 -7.89 1.48 14.19
N TYR A 113 -8.28 1.14 12.96
CA TYR A 113 -9.56 1.56 12.39
C TYR A 113 -10.75 0.97 13.16
N ILE A 114 -10.71 -0.34 13.47
CA ILE A 114 -11.75 -1.03 14.24
C ILE A 114 -11.94 -0.37 15.61
N LYS A 115 -10.84 0.02 16.28
CA LYS A 115 -10.91 0.75 17.54
C LYS A 115 -11.65 2.09 17.36
N GLY A 116 -11.31 2.86 16.33
CA GLY A 116 -12.00 4.12 16.02
C GLY A 116 -13.48 3.94 15.69
N VAL A 117 -13.87 2.86 14.99
CA VAL A 117 -15.28 2.52 14.75
C VAL A 117 -16.01 2.27 16.07
N LYS A 118 -15.41 1.53 17.00
CA LYS A 118 -16.01 1.27 18.34
C LYS A 118 -16.16 2.54 19.18
N GLU A 119 -15.27 3.51 18.98
CA GLU A 119 -15.28 4.82 19.64
C GLU A 119 -16.20 5.84 18.94
N GLY A 120 -16.83 5.45 17.81
CA GLY A 120 -17.69 6.32 17.01
C GLY A 120 -16.96 7.38 16.17
N LEU A 121 -15.65 7.20 15.96
CA LEU A 121 -14.80 8.15 15.21
C LEU A 121 -14.79 7.87 13.70
N TYR A 122 -15.00 6.62 13.29
CA TYR A 122 -14.93 6.18 11.90
C TYR A 122 -16.18 5.40 11.50
N GLU A 123 -16.55 5.48 10.24
CA GLU A 123 -17.65 4.71 9.66
C GLU A 123 -17.30 3.21 9.64
N PRO A 124 -18.27 2.33 9.96
CA PRO A 124 -18.09 0.89 9.85
C PRO A 124 -17.77 0.47 8.40
N PHE A 125 -16.98 -0.58 8.26
CA PHE A 125 -16.69 -1.19 6.96
C PHE A 125 -17.30 -2.59 6.85
N ASN A 126 -17.57 -3.01 5.61
CA ASN A 126 -18.14 -4.31 5.32
C ASN A 126 -17.03 -5.36 5.11
N LYS A 127 -17.03 -6.44 5.93
CA LYS A 127 -16.11 -7.59 5.85
C LYS A 127 -14.63 -7.28 6.10
N ARG A 128 -14.03 -6.27 5.44
CA ARG A 128 -12.60 -5.94 5.57
C ARG A 128 -12.31 -4.49 5.21
N LEU A 129 -11.28 -3.93 5.83
CA LEU A 129 -10.83 -2.57 5.56
C LEU A 129 -9.98 -2.49 4.28
N TRP A 130 -9.04 -3.41 4.12
CA TRP A 130 -8.14 -3.50 2.98
C TRP A 130 -8.56 -4.63 2.04
N GLN A 131 -8.26 -4.49 0.75
CA GLN A 131 -8.39 -5.59 -0.20
C GLN A 131 -7.52 -6.78 0.25
N ARG A 132 -7.93 -8.02 -0.06
CA ARG A 132 -7.20 -9.22 0.37
C ARG A 132 -5.76 -9.22 -0.12
N SER A 133 -5.57 -8.91 -1.40
CA SER A 133 -4.27 -8.87 -2.05
C SER A 133 -3.70 -7.45 -2.03
N TYR A 134 -2.50 -7.29 -2.56
CA TYR A 134 -1.89 -6.03 -2.94
C TYR A 134 -1.31 -6.20 -4.35
N TYR A 135 -1.00 -5.12 -5.02
CA TYR A 135 -0.32 -5.13 -6.31
C TYR A 135 1.16 -4.96 -6.06
N ASP A 136 1.98 -5.71 -6.77
CA ASP A 136 3.42 -5.63 -6.69
C ASP A 136 4.06 -5.73 -8.09
N ASN A 137 5.17 -5.03 -8.24
CA ASN A 137 5.99 -5.05 -9.43
C ASN A 137 7.46 -4.94 -9.04
N VAL A 138 8.29 -5.84 -9.56
CA VAL A 138 9.74 -5.80 -9.35
C VAL A 138 10.35 -4.73 -10.25
N ILE A 139 11.08 -3.81 -9.66
CA ILE A 139 11.81 -2.77 -10.37
C ILE A 139 13.18 -3.31 -10.73
N ARG A 140 13.47 -3.49 -12.03
CA ARG A 140 14.66 -4.20 -12.50
C ARG A 140 15.76 -3.28 -13.04
N ASN A 141 15.47 -2.00 -13.26
CA ASN A 141 16.43 -1.06 -13.79
C ASN A 141 16.13 0.37 -13.33
N LYS A 142 17.12 1.24 -13.52
CA LYS A 142 17.04 2.63 -13.09
C LYS A 142 15.93 3.42 -13.79
N ASP A 143 15.73 3.22 -15.08
CA ASP A 143 14.71 3.96 -15.84
C ASP A 143 13.30 3.67 -15.30
N THR A 144 13.02 2.39 -15.01
CA THR A 144 11.75 1.98 -14.38
C THR A 144 11.63 2.55 -12.96
N TYR A 145 12.71 2.57 -12.19
CA TYR A 145 12.74 3.19 -10.86
C TYR A 145 12.39 4.68 -10.93
N ASP A 146 13.06 5.43 -11.80
CA ASP A 146 12.84 6.87 -11.95
C ASP A 146 11.40 7.20 -12.40
N LEU A 147 10.83 6.38 -13.28
CA LEU A 147 9.43 6.49 -13.71
C LEU A 147 8.46 6.26 -12.54
N ILE A 148 8.66 5.20 -11.75
CA ILE A 148 7.81 4.87 -10.61
C ILE A 148 7.97 5.92 -9.50
N TRP A 149 9.18 6.34 -9.23
CA TRP A 149 9.45 7.40 -8.25
C TRP A 149 8.71 8.69 -8.60
N SER A 150 8.82 9.12 -9.86
CA SER A 150 8.09 10.29 -10.37
C SER A 150 6.59 10.11 -10.37
N TYR A 151 6.09 8.89 -10.63
CA TYR A 151 4.67 8.56 -10.55
C TYR A 151 4.16 8.72 -9.12
N ILE A 152 4.86 8.18 -8.11
CA ILE A 152 4.51 8.33 -6.70
C ILE A 152 4.49 9.80 -6.29
N GLU A 153 5.53 10.56 -6.65
CA GLU A 153 5.67 11.98 -6.31
C GLU A 153 4.52 12.83 -6.86
N ASN A 154 4.14 12.58 -8.11
CA ASN A 154 3.12 13.37 -8.79
C ASN A 154 1.70 12.81 -8.66
N ASN A 155 1.50 11.71 -7.95
CA ASN A 155 0.21 11.04 -7.86
C ASN A 155 -0.90 11.94 -7.31
N PRO A 156 -0.68 12.75 -6.23
CA PRO A 156 -1.70 13.67 -5.74
C PRO A 156 -2.13 14.72 -6.76
N LEU A 157 -1.18 15.28 -7.54
CA LEU A 157 -1.46 16.25 -8.59
C LEU A 157 -2.29 15.66 -9.74
N LYS A 158 -2.14 14.36 -9.98
CA LYS A 158 -2.80 13.63 -11.09
C LYS A 158 -3.93 12.73 -10.60
N TRP A 159 -4.46 12.99 -9.41
CA TRP A 159 -5.48 12.14 -8.78
C TRP A 159 -6.67 11.85 -9.68
N SER A 160 -7.21 12.85 -10.37
CA SER A 160 -8.33 12.68 -11.30
C SER A 160 -8.02 11.79 -12.53
N LEU A 161 -6.75 11.51 -12.81
CA LEU A 161 -6.31 10.62 -13.88
C LEU A 161 -5.85 9.26 -13.35
N ASP A 162 -5.87 9.07 -12.03
CA ASP A 162 -5.44 7.82 -11.41
C ASP A 162 -6.46 6.72 -11.70
N LYS A 163 -5.97 5.50 -11.94
CA LYS A 163 -6.83 4.31 -12.19
C LYS A 163 -7.70 3.92 -10.99
N TYR A 164 -7.37 4.40 -9.80
CA TYR A 164 -8.13 4.20 -8.56
C TYR A 164 -9.00 5.40 -8.21
N TYR A 165 -9.06 6.40 -9.08
CA TYR A 165 -9.91 7.57 -8.87
C TYR A 165 -11.37 7.15 -8.65
N TYR A 166 -11.98 7.76 -7.65
CA TYR A 166 -13.38 7.58 -7.32
C TYR A 166 -14.04 8.96 -7.29
N ASP A 167 -15.03 9.16 -8.14
CA ASP A 167 -15.83 10.38 -8.17
C ASP A 167 -17.00 10.23 -7.22
N ASN A 168 -17.06 11.10 -6.19
CA ASN A 168 -18.16 11.12 -5.22
C ASN A 168 -19.39 11.88 -5.73
N SER A 169 -19.44 12.28 -7.01
CA SER A 169 -20.54 13.09 -7.55
C SER A 169 -21.87 12.35 -7.69
N ASP A 170 -21.92 11.05 -7.46
CA ASP A 170 -23.13 10.20 -7.55
C ASP A 170 -23.65 9.71 -6.17
N SER A 171 -23.40 10.43 -5.07
CA SER A 171 -23.91 10.06 -3.74
C SER A 171 -24.94 11.03 -3.22
#